data_f2833087f806dda97da69e0b79f5296c
#
_entry.id   f2833087f806dda97da69e0b79f5296c
#
_cell.length_a   1.000
_cell.length_b   1.000
_cell.length_c   1.000
_cell.angle_alpha   90.00
_cell.angle_beta   90.00
_cell.angle_gamma   90.00
#
_symmetry.space_group_name_H-M   'P 1'
#
loop_
_entity.id
_entity.type
_entity.pdbx_description
1 polymer ?
#
loop_
_entity_poly.entity_id
_entity_poly.type
_entity_poly.pdbx_seq_one_letter_code
_entity_poly.pdbx_strand_id
1 'polypeptide(L)' 'MSISARNQLKGKIVGIVLGDVMAEITIRVGQNIIDAVITRRSAQGLKLKKGDTVIAVIKATEVMVSKG' A
#
# COMPACT_ATOMS: atom_id res chain seq x y z
N MET A 1 -15.41 7.57 5.00
CA MET A 1 -14.64 8.53 4.23
C MET A 1 -14.80 8.26 2.74
N SER A 2 -15.06 9.29 1.97
CA SER A 2 -15.22 9.16 0.53
C SER A 2 -13.93 9.58 -0.17
N ILE A 3 -13.42 8.73 -1.05
CA ILE A 3 -12.20 9.03 -1.81
C ILE A 3 -12.44 8.76 -3.28
N SER A 4 -11.68 9.41 -4.13
CA SER A 4 -11.85 9.29 -5.58
C SER A 4 -11.23 8.04 -6.17
N ALA A 5 -10.44 7.30 -5.41
CA ALA A 5 -9.80 6.08 -5.89
C ALA A 5 -10.82 4.95 -6.01
N ARG A 6 -10.81 4.26 -7.15
CA ARG A 6 -11.76 3.19 -7.42
C ARG A 6 -11.23 1.80 -7.06
N ASN A 7 -9.90 1.67 -6.97
CA ASN A 7 -9.28 0.39 -6.65
C ASN A 7 -8.92 0.34 -5.18
N GLN A 8 -9.64 -0.49 -4.44
CA GLN A 8 -9.42 -0.65 -3.00
C GLN A 8 -9.28 -2.14 -2.73
N LEU A 9 -8.07 -2.56 -2.42
CA LEU A 9 -7.72 -3.97 -2.28
C LEU A 9 -7.32 -4.26 -0.84
N LYS A 10 -8.10 -5.09 -0.19
CA LYS A 10 -7.81 -5.51 1.18
C LYS A 10 -6.65 -6.50 1.18
N GLY A 11 -5.66 -6.26 2.00
CA GLY A 11 -4.50 -7.13 2.08
C GLY A 11 -3.83 -7.04 3.44
N LYS A 12 -2.71 -7.74 3.54
CA LYS A 12 -1.96 -7.81 4.79
C LYS A 12 -0.54 -7.30 4.54
N ILE A 13 -0.03 -6.48 5.46
CA ILE A 13 1.33 -5.99 5.39
C ILE A 13 2.28 -7.15 5.68
N VAL A 14 3.15 -7.45 4.73
CA VAL A 14 4.16 -8.51 4.86
C VAL A 14 5.58 -7.97 4.96
N GLY A 15 5.77 -6.67 4.74
CA GLY A 15 7.07 -6.04 4.89
C GLY A 15 6.96 -4.53 5.03
N ILE A 16 7.88 -3.96 5.80
CA ILE A 16 7.99 -2.51 5.97
C ILE A 16 9.48 -2.17 6.00
N VAL A 17 9.87 -1.21 5.16
CA VAL A 17 11.21 -0.65 5.18
C VAL A 17 11.08 0.84 5.42
N LEU A 18 11.61 1.32 6.55
CA LEU A 18 11.55 2.74 6.90
C LEU A 18 12.84 3.42 6.49
N GLY A 19 12.72 4.36 5.55
CA GLY A 19 13.83 5.25 5.20
C GLY A 19 13.73 6.54 6.02
N ASP A 20 14.63 7.48 5.76
CA ASP A 20 14.65 8.75 6.49
C ASP A 20 13.41 9.59 6.22
N VAL A 21 12.93 9.61 4.99
CA VAL A 21 11.79 10.42 4.56
C VAL A 21 10.63 9.56 4.09
N MET A 22 10.93 8.49 3.38
CA MET A 22 9.93 7.61 2.78
C MET A 22 9.93 6.25 3.46
N ALA A 23 8.84 5.53 3.29
CA ALA A 23 8.69 4.16 3.77
C ALA A 23 8.12 3.31 2.64
N GLU A 24 8.64 2.10 2.50
CA GLU A 24 8.12 1.12 1.55
C GLU A 24 7.29 0.10 2.31
N ILE A 25 6.05 -0.05 1.88
CA ILE A 25 5.10 -0.97 2.51
C ILE A 25 4.77 -2.07 1.49
N THR A 26 5.04 -3.30 1.84
CA THR A 26 4.72 -4.44 0.99
C THR A 26 3.44 -5.09 1.49
N ILE A 27 2.44 -5.15 0.62
CA ILE A 27 1.10 -5.64 0.96
C ILE A 27 0.81 -6.87 0.11
N ARG A 28 0.38 -7.96 0.76
CA ARG A 28 -0.06 -9.14 0.04
C ARG A 28 -1.58 -9.15 -0.07
N VAL A 29 -2.08 -9.23 -1.32
CA VAL A 29 -3.50 -9.33 -1.64
C VAL A 29 -3.72 -10.66 -2.32
N GLY A 30 -4.24 -11.64 -1.59
CA GLY A 30 -4.32 -13.01 -2.10
C GLY A 30 -2.92 -13.56 -2.38
N GLN A 31 -2.64 -13.88 -3.64
CA GLN A 31 -1.31 -14.33 -4.08
C GLN A 31 -0.49 -13.21 -4.73
N ASN A 32 -1.01 -11.98 -4.71
CA ASN A 32 -0.36 -10.85 -5.35
C ASN A 32 0.33 -9.97 -4.33
N ILE A 33 1.42 -9.35 -4.75
CA ILE A 33 2.18 -8.43 -3.92
C ILE A 33 2.04 -7.03 -4.51
N ILE A 34 1.72 -6.08 -3.66
CA ILE A 34 1.63 -4.66 -4.01
C ILE A 34 2.64 -3.91 -3.16
N ASP A 35 3.50 -3.14 -3.79
CA ASP A 35 4.43 -2.26 -3.09
C ASP A 35 3.88 -0.84 -3.10
N ALA A 36 3.88 -0.22 -1.93
CA ALA A 36 3.46 1.16 -1.77
C ALA A 36 4.60 1.96 -1.16
N VAL A 37 4.81 3.15 -1.68
CA VAL A 37 5.79 4.09 -1.11
C VAL A 37 5.01 5.26 -0.55
N ILE A 38 5.11 5.46 0.75
CA ILE A 38 4.45 6.56 1.47
C ILE A 38 5.50 7.29 2.29
N THR A 39 5.14 8.42 2.87
CA THR A 39 6.09 9.12 3.74
C THR A 39 6.26 8.31 5.03
N ARG A 40 7.47 8.39 5.60
CA ARG A 40 7.73 7.79 6.90
C ARG A 40 6.77 8.33 7.95
N ARG A 41 6.49 9.62 7.90
CA ARG A 41 5.54 10.25 8.83
C ARG A 41 4.15 9.61 8.73
N SER A 42 3.68 9.36 7.50
CA SER A 42 2.37 8.70 7.30
C SER A 42 2.37 7.29 7.86
N ALA A 43 3.44 6.53 7.61
CA ALA A 43 3.54 5.17 8.12
C ALA A 43 3.52 5.15 9.65
N GLN A 44 4.22 6.08 10.27
CA GLN A 44 4.26 6.19 11.73
C GLN A 44 2.93 6.69 12.30
N GLY A 45 2.31 7.66 11.63
CA GLY A 45 1.01 8.21 12.04
C GLY A 45 -0.09 7.15 12.01
N LEU A 46 -0.06 6.27 11.03
CA LEU A 46 -0.99 5.16 10.91
C LEU A 46 -0.60 3.96 11.79
N LYS A 47 0.57 4.02 12.41
CA LYS A 47 1.11 2.94 13.26
C LYS A 47 1.14 1.60 12.52
N LEU A 48 1.57 1.66 11.25
CA LEU A 48 1.61 0.45 10.41
C LEU A 48 2.69 -0.50 10.92
N LYS A 49 2.36 -1.78 10.91
CA LYS A 49 3.29 -2.83 11.28
C LYS A 49 3.00 -4.10 10.50
N LYS A 50 4.01 -4.95 10.39
CA LYS A 50 3.88 -6.24 9.73
C LYS A 50 2.76 -7.05 10.36
N GLY A 51 1.90 -7.62 9.52
CA GLY A 51 0.75 -8.39 9.97
C GLY A 51 -0.56 -7.60 10.00
N ASP A 52 -0.50 -6.27 9.90
CA ASP A 52 -1.71 -5.46 9.87
C ASP A 52 -2.53 -5.73 8.62
N THR A 53 -3.84 -5.71 8.77
CA THR A 53 -4.76 -5.74 7.63
C THR A 53 -5.01 -4.30 7.20
N VAL A 54 -4.77 -4.02 5.92
CA VAL A 54 -4.90 -2.69 5.36
C VAL A 54 -5.65 -2.75 4.03
N ILE A 55 -6.00 -1.59 3.51
CA ILE A 55 -6.58 -1.47 2.18
C ILE A 55 -5.58 -0.71 1.31
N ALA A 56 -5.13 -1.36 0.22
CA ALA A 56 -4.32 -0.69 -0.78
C ALA A 56 -5.26 0.10 -1.68
N VAL A 57 -5.09 1.42 -1.69
CA VAL A 57 -5.94 2.33 -2.44
C VAL A 57 -5.16 2.82 -3.64
N ILE A 58 -5.65 2.53 -4.85
CA ILE A 58 -4.94 2.86 -6.08
C ILE A 58 -5.86 3.67 -6.99
N LYS A 59 -5.41 4.86 -7.35
CA LYS A 59 -6.14 5.69 -8.29
C LYS A 59 -6.19 5.02 -9.66
N ALA A 60 -7.38 5.02 -10.29
CA ALA A 60 -7.55 4.37 -11.58
C ALA A 60 -6.61 4.93 -12.66
N THR A 61 -6.28 6.22 -12.57
CA THR A 61 -5.37 6.88 -13.51
C THR A 61 -3.91 6.46 -13.34
N GLU A 62 -3.57 5.79 -12.24
CA GLU A 62 -2.20 5.35 -11.96
C GLU A 62 -1.98 3.87 -12.29
N VAL A 63 -3.02 3.17 -12.74
CA VAL A 63 -2.91 1.74 -13.05
C VAL A 63 -2.48 1.59 -14.50
N MET A 64 -1.41 0.84 -14.70
CA MET A 64 -0.91 0.52 -16.04
C MET A 64 -1.32 -0.89 -16.41
N VAL A 65 -1.45 -1.14 -17.70
CA VAL A 65 -1.86 -2.45 -18.21
C VAL A 65 -0.76 -3.01 -19.11
N SER A 66 -0.41 -4.24 -18.87
CA SER A 66 0.54 -4.97 -19.68
C SER A 66 -0.12 -6.25 -20.18
N LYS A 67 0.12 -6.60 -21.43
CA LYS A 67 -0.33 -7.86 -22.02
C LYS A 67 0.90 -8.65 -22.43
N GLY A 68 1.03 -9.85 -21.88
CA GLY A 68 2.21 -10.62 -22.24
C GLY A 68 2.33 -11.89 -21.44
#